data_8971471752d470e40aa67c35d275bf42
#
_entry.id   8971471752d470e40aa67c35d275bf42
#
_cell.length_a   1.000
_cell.length_b   1.000
_cell.length_c   1.000
_cell.angle_alpha   90.00
_cell.angle_beta   90.00
_cell.angle_gamma   90.00
#
_symmetry.space_group_name_H-M   'P 1'
#
loop_
_entity.id
_entity.type
_entity.pdbx_description
1 polymer ?
#
loop_
_entity_poly.entity_id
_entity_poly.type
_entity_poly.pdbx_seq_one_letter_code
_entity_poly.pdbx_strand_id
1 'polypeptide(L)'
;MAVGITPDTIQEYPYLTVQEYKDAPTSIDYNNLVVGGNQAAQDAELANVILRASSYMNEYLNQSLVADQYTETQRVRVNGQGMIALHPNNSPIISLSSFQYGTDPNNLIALPDCSTAWFEAQQLIIPLSNLGINYSSQGPLGFAGSYGPRQQVFTEYTYVSGFVNTTIATATAGATSLTVTNGTGILAGQPYRIYDGSKSERITVASTYTNGSTTVPLTSALAYSHAAGVAIGNMPNAIKQACILITTAFLKVRGDNSMTMNLTTQPTVNIGNNARYSGEIALALDMVNKYRRIR
;
A
#
# COMPACT_ATOMS: atom_id res chain seq x y z
N MET A 1 -10.63 1.91 32.85
CA MET A 1 -11.23 2.18 31.52
C MET A 1 -10.88 1.00 30.63
N ALA A 2 -11.88 0.36 30.03
CA ALA A 2 -11.62 -0.65 29.03
C ALA A 2 -11.06 0.08 27.78
N VAL A 3 -9.84 -0.22 27.41
CA VAL A 3 -9.28 0.21 26.11
C VAL A 3 -10.06 -0.55 25.05
N GLY A 4 -10.98 0.11 24.39
CA GLY A 4 -11.66 -0.46 23.23
C GLY A 4 -10.62 -0.65 22.14
N ILE A 5 -10.29 -1.89 21.83
CA ILE A 5 -9.55 -2.23 20.61
C ILE A 5 -10.54 -1.98 19.47
N THR A 6 -10.47 -0.83 18.83
CA THR A 6 -11.10 -0.66 17.51
C THR A 6 -10.38 -1.62 16.57
N PRO A 7 -11.10 -2.53 15.88
CA PRO A 7 -10.49 -3.30 14.81
C PRO A 7 -9.85 -2.31 13.82
N ASP A 8 -8.58 -2.52 13.46
CA ASP A 8 -7.97 -1.84 12.33
C ASP A 8 -8.87 -2.08 11.11
N THR A 9 -9.68 -1.11 10.77
CA THR A 9 -10.41 -1.11 9.50
C THR A 9 -9.37 -0.87 8.43
N ILE A 10 -8.84 -1.96 7.87
CA ILE A 10 -8.00 -1.89 6.67
C ILE A 10 -8.84 -1.17 5.63
N GLN A 11 -8.45 0.04 5.27
CA GLN A 11 -9.14 0.77 4.22
C GLN A 11 -8.89 0.01 2.91
N GLU A 12 -9.98 -0.47 2.31
CA GLU A 12 -9.91 -1.28 1.11
C GLU A 12 -9.79 -0.39 -0.12
N TYR A 13 -8.64 -0.43 -0.76
CA TYR A 13 -8.40 0.23 -2.04
C TYR A 13 -8.29 -0.80 -3.15
N PRO A 14 -8.90 -0.54 -4.34
CA PRO A 14 -8.75 -1.42 -5.48
C PRO A 14 -7.31 -1.35 -6.02
N TYR A 15 -6.74 -2.51 -6.39
CA TYR A 15 -5.44 -2.60 -7.03
C TYR A 15 -5.45 -2.29 -8.52
N LEU A 16 -6.63 -2.31 -9.13
CA LEU A 16 -6.87 -2.00 -10.53
C LEU A 16 -8.03 -1.01 -10.68
N THR A 17 -7.97 -0.19 -11.71
CA THR A 17 -9.15 0.52 -12.20
C THR A 17 -9.99 -0.41 -13.10
N VAL A 18 -11.25 -0.07 -13.28
CA VAL A 18 -12.14 -0.77 -14.24
C VAL A 18 -11.54 -0.77 -15.65
N GLN A 19 -10.94 0.35 -16.06
CA GLN A 19 -10.33 0.48 -17.38
C GLN A 19 -9.11 -0.42 -17.55
N GLU A 20 -8.24 -0.50 -16.55
CA GLU A 20 -7.08 -1.41 -16.60
C GLU A 20 -7.51 -2.88 -16.72
N TYR A 21 -8.61 -3.27 -16.07
CA TYR A 21 -9.15 -4.63 -16.23
C TYR A 21 -9.74 -4.87 -17.61
N LYS A 22 -10.48 -3.90 -18.17
CA LYS A 22 -11.05 -3.99 -19.51
C LYS A 22 -9.98 -4.08 -20.61
N ASP A 23 -8.88 -3.39 -20.42
CA ASP A 23 -7.73 -3.41 -21.35
C ASP A 23 -6.90 -4.71 -21.22
N ALA A 24 -7.10 -5.49 -20.16
CA ALA A 24 -6.40 -6.75 -19.98
C ALA A 24 -6.99 -7.85 -20.89
N PRO A 25 -6.15 -8.71 -21.50
CA PRO A 25 -6.59 -9.75 -22.44
C PRO A 25 -7.18 -10.97 -21.70
N THR A 26 -8.28 -10.77 -20.94
CA THR A 26 -8.89 -11.82 -20.11
C THR A 26 -9.87 -12.70 -20.87
N SER A 27 -10.38 -12.27 -22.03
CA SER A 27 -11.43 -12.94 -22.83
C SER A 27 -12.74 -13.19 -22.05
N ILE A 28 -12.97 -12.45 -20.96
CA ILE A 28 -14.20 -12.56 -20.14
C ILE A 28 -15.19 -11.49 -20.57
N ASP A 29 -16.44 -11.90 -20.78
CA ASP A 29 -17.54 -10.97 -20.99
C ASP A 29 -17.95 -10.33 -19.65
N TYR A 30 -17.81 -9.02 -19.55
CA TYR A 30 -18.19 -8.21 -18.38
C TYR A 30 -19.46 -7.36 -18.64
N ASN A 31 -20.14 -7.55 -19.81
CA ASN A 31 -21.27 -6.71 -20.18
C ASN A 31 -22.60 -7.21 -19.59
N ASN A 32 -22.61 -8.38 -18.95
CA ASN A 32 -23.80 -9.01 -18.38
C ASN A 32 -23.69 -9.25 -16.87
N LEU A 33 -22.92 -8.44 -16.14
CA LEU A 33 -22.75 -8.57 -14.68
C LEU A 33 -24.04 -8.20 -13.94
N VAL A 34 -24.80 -7.25 -14.46
CA VAL A 34 -26.09 -6.80 -13.93
C VAL A 34 -27.16 -7.01 -15.00
N VAL A 35 -28.13 -7.86 -14.72
CA VAL A 35 -29.23 -8.16 -15.67
C VAL A 35 -30.02 -6.90 -15.96
N GLY A 36 -30.11 -6.53 -17.25
CA GLY A 36 -30.79 -5.32 -17.68
C GLY A 36 -30.13 -4.00 -17.31
N GLY A 37 -28.92 -4.06 -16.74
CA GLY A 37 -28.15 -2.86 -16.38
C GLY A 37 -27.53 -2.18 -17.61
N ASN A 38 -27.41 -0.85 -17.54
CA ASN A 38 -26.65 -0.08 -18.52
C ASN A 38 -25.13 -0.24 -18.29
N GLN A 39 -24.28 0.31 -19.16
CA GLN A 39 -22.82 0.22 -19.05
C GLN A 39 -22.29 0.74 -17.72
N ALA A 40 -22.86 1.81 -17.17
CA ALA A 40 -22.44 2.36 -15.88
C ALA A 40 -22.72 1.37 -14.73
N ALA A 41 -23.84 0.64 -14.78
CA ALA A 41 -24.16 -0.39 -13.79
C ALA A 41 -23.20 -1.60 -13.91
N GLN A 42 -22.83 -2.00 -15.15
CA GLN A 42 -21.85 -3.04 -15.40
C GLN A 42 -20.48 -2.64 -14.83
N ASP A 43 -20.05 -1.41 -15.08
CA ASP A 43 -18.77 -0.89 -14.62
C ASP A 43 -18.70 -0.76 -13.09
N ALA A 44 -19.81 -0.33 -12.47
CA ALA A 44 -19.92 -0.27 -11.01
C ALA A 44 -19.79 -1.66 -10.37
N GLU A 45 -20.46 -2.67 -10.96
CA GLU A 45 -20.34 -4.03 -10.43
C GLU A 45 -18.96 -4.65 -10.72
N LEU A 46 -18.34 -4.35 -11.85
CA LEU A 46 -16.96 -4.76 -12.11
C LEU A 46 -16.00 -4.12 -11.08
N ALA A 47 -16.18 -2.84 -10.74
CA ALA A 47 -15.43 -2.20 -9.68
C ALA A 47 -15.58 -2.92 -8.32
N ASN A 48 -16.82 -3.36 -7.98
CA ASN A 48 -17.06 -4.15 -6.77
C ASN A 48 -16.34 -5.51 -6.80
N VAL A 49 -16.27 -6.17 -7.95
CA VAL A 49 -15.53 -7.45 -8.08
C VAL A 49 -14.04 -7.23 -7.92
N ILE A 50 -13.49 -6.17 -8.53
CA ILE A 50 -12.07 -5.78 -8.38
C ILE A 50 -11.75 -5.47 -6.91
N LEU A 51 -12.62 -4.75 -6.21
CA LEU A 51 -12.44 -4.44 -4.79
C LEU A 51 -12.41 -5.72 -3.95
N ARG A 52 -13.35 -6.67 -4.18
CA ARG A 52 -13.36 -7.98 -3.51
C ARG A 52 -12.10 -8.80 -3.79
N ALA A 53 -11.59 -8.76 -5.02
CA ALA A 53 -10.32 -9.41 -5.38
C ALA A 53 -9.13 -8.77 -4.64
N SER A 54 -9.13 -7.44 -4.51
CA SER A 54 -8.11 -6.71 -3.76
C SER A 54 -8.16 -7.04 -2.27
N SER A 55 -9.35 -7.05 -1.66
CA SER A 55 -9.55 -7.46 -0.26
C SER A 55 -9.07 -8.88 0.00
N TYR A 56 -9.39 -9.82 -0.91
CA TYR A 56 -8.93 -11.20 -0.81
C TYR A 56 -7.39 -11.30 -0.82
N MET A 57 -6.74 -10.48 -1.67
CA MET A 57 -5.27 -10.38 -1.67
C MET A 57 -4.75 -9.81 -0.35
N ASN A 58 -5.39 -8.77 0.20
CA ASN A 58 -5.00 -8.17 1.49
C ASN A 58 -5.06 -9.18 2.63
N GLU A 59 -6.12 -10.00 2.69
CA GLU A 59 -6.26 -11.07 3.68
C GLU A 59 -5.13 -12.10 3.56
N TYR A 60 -4.82 -12.54 2.33
CA TYR A 60 -3.72 -13.49 2.10
C TYR A 60 -2.35 -12.91 2.49
N LEU A 61 -2.13 -11.64 2.18
CA LEU A 61 -0.87 -10.94 2.44
C LEU A 61 -0.71 -10.48 3.89
N ASN A 62 -1.78 -10.45 4.68
CA ASN A 62 -1.87 -9.85 6.02
C ASN A 62 -1.50 -8.35 6.02
N GLN A 63 -1.65 -7.66 4.89
CA GLN A 63 -1.42 -6.21 4.75
C GLN A 63 -2.06 -5.66 3.47
N SER A 64 -2.33 -4.35 3.43
CA SER A 64 -2.62 -3.64 2.18
C SER A 64 -1.32 -3.25 1.48
N LEU A 65 -1.30 -3.37 0.15
CA LEU A 65 -0.16 -2.95 -0.67
C LEU A 65 -0.37 -1.58 -1.35
N VAL A 66 -1.54 -0.96 -1.23
CA VAL A 66 -1.76 0.43 -1.68
C VAL A 66 -1.19 1.38 -0.64
N ALA A 67 -0.56 2.45 -1.11
CA ALA A 67 0.01 3.46 -0.23
C ALA A 67 -1.04 4.09 0.67
N ASP A 68 -0.86 3.94 1.97
CA ASP A 68 -1.72 4.53 2.99
C ASP A 68 -0.90 4.93 4.23
N GLN A 69 -1.50 5.75 5.08
CA GLN A 69 -0.87 6.23 6.29
C GLN A 69 -1.31 5.39 7.49
N TYR A 70 -0.34 4.92 8.25
CA TYR A 70 -0.55 4.08 9.43
C TYR A 70 0.07 4.74 10.66
N THR A 71 -0.62 4.64 11.79
CA THR A 71 -0.08 5.02 13.10
C THR A 71 -0.01 3.77 13.97
N GLU A 72 1.16 3.50 14.51
CA GLU A 72 1.41 2.33 15.33
C GLU A 72 2.10 2.70 16.64
N THR A 73 1.85 1.89 17.66
CA THR A 73 2.53 1.96 18.94
C THR A 73 3.32 0.69 19.18
N GLN A 74 4.57 0.82 19.58
CA GLN A 74 5.41 -0.32 19.92
C GLN A 74 6.18 -0.05 21.23
N ARG A 75 6.46 -1.13 21.95
CA ARG A 75 7.39 -1.10 23.07
C ARG A 75 8.69 -1.74 22.64
N VAL A 76 9.74 -0.95 22.57
CA VAL A 76 11.02 -1.36 22.00
C VAL A 76 12.17 -1.10 22.96
N ARG A 77 13.32 -1.69 22.68
CA ARG A 77 14.56 -1.43 23.44
C ARG A 77 15.47 -0.53 22.63
N VAL A 78 16.06 0.44 23.31
CA VAL A 78 17.16 1.22 22.74
C VAL A 78 18.39 0.31 22.64
N ASN A 79 19.03 0.24 21.48
CA ASN A 79 20.23 -0.55 21.29
C ASN A 79 21.47 0.11 21.95
N GLY A 80 22.60 -0.58 21.95
CA GLY A 80 23.85 -0.08 22.55
C GLY A 80 24.45 1.16 21.86
N GLN A 81 23.96 1.48 20.65
CA GLN A 81 24.38 2.65 19.86
C GLN A 81 23.42 3.84 20.02
N GLY A 82 22.39 3.71 20.86
CA GLY A 82 21.39 4.76 21.04
C GLY A 82 20.36 4.85 19.91
N MET A 83 20.10 3.75 19.22
CA MET A 83 19.12 3.68 18.14
C MET A 83 17.89 2.87 18.56
N ILE A 84 16.76 3.23 18.01
CA ILE A 84 15.52 2.47 18.10
C ILE A 84 15.30 1.77 16.76
N ALA A 85 15.10 0.44 16.79
CA ALA A 85 14.66 -0.34 15.64
C ALA A 85 13.20 -0.72 15.82
N LEU A 86 12.36 -0.24 14.92
CA LEU A 86 10.93 -0.52 14.87
C LEU A 86 10.65 -1.56 13.78
N HIS A 87 9.60 -2.36 14.00
CA HIS A 87 9.09 -3.33 13.05
C HIS A 87 7.67 -2.97 12.63
N PRO A 88 7.50 -2.05 11.68
CA PRO A 88 6.17 -1.65 11.22
C PRO A 88 5.36 -2.82 10.70
N ASN A 89 4.05 -2.79 10.91
CA ASN A 89 3.15 -3.87 10.49
C ASN A 89 2.93 -3.89 8.98
N ASN A 90 3.18 -2.81 8.26
CA ASN A 90 3.00 -2.73 6.82
C ASN A 90 4.31 -2.41 6.10
N SER A 91 4.48 -2.97 4.91
CA SER A 91 5.66 -2.79 4.05
C SER A 91 5.27 -2.87 2.55
N PRO A 92 6.03 -2.24 1.64
CA PRO A 92 7.26 -1.46 1.84
C PRO A 92 6.96 -0.10 2.47
N ILE A 93 7.89 0.42 3.26
CA ILE A 93 7.77 1.75 3.87
C ILE A 93 8.21 2.80 2.85
N ILE A 94 7.43 3.87 2.73
CA ILE A 94 7.69 4.99 1.82
C ILE A 94 8.33 6.15 2.59
N SER A 95 7.73 6.55 3.72
CA SER A 95 8.19 7.68 4.52
C SER A 95 7.73 7.57 5.97
N LEU A 96 8.49 8.19 6.87
CA LEU A 96 8.10 8.42 8.26
C LEU A 96 7.55 9.86 8.37
N SER A 97 6.32 10.01 8.85
CA SER A 97 5.67 11.32 8.98
C SER A 97 5.87 11.93 10.37
N SER A 98 5.80 11.10 11.43
CA SER A 98 6.04 11.53 12.79
C SER A 98 6.55 10.38 13.66
N PHE A 99 7.27 10.71 14.70
CA PHE A 99 7.75 9.75 15.68
C PHE A 99 7.74 10.39 17.06
N GLN A 100 7.22 9.66 18.04
CA GLN A 100 7.22 10.02 19.45
C GLN A 100 7.73 8.85 20.29
N TYR A 101 8.37 9.15 21.40
CA TYR A 101 8.91 8.13 22.30
C TYR A 101 8.92 8.61 23.76
N GLY A 102 8.88 7.69 24.70
CA GLY A 102 8.88 8.00 26.13
C GLY A 102 8.98 6.77 27.01
N THR A 103 9.13 6.98 28.30
CA THR A 103 9.07 5.92 29.32
C THR A 103 7.63 5.63 29.77
N ASP A 104 6.73 6.56 29.53
CA ASP A 104 5.30 6.47 29.83
C ASP A 104 4.50 6.62 28.54
N PRO A 105 3.57 5.72 28.24
CA PRO A 105 2.76 5.79 27.01
C PRO A 105 1.84 7.02 26.96
N ASN A 106 1.55 7.65 28.12
CA ASN A 106 0.73 8.86 28.17
C ASN A 106 1.55 10.17 28.09
N ASN A 107 2.86 10.08 28.07
CA ASN A 107 3.76 11.24 28.03
C ASN A 107 4.91 10.97 27.07
N LEU A 108 4.62 11.02 25.79
CA LEU A 108 5.57 10.83 24.72
C LEU A 108 6.19 12.17 24.27
N ILE A 109 7.43 12.13 23.90
CA ILE A 109 8.21 13.28 23.41
C ILE A 109 8.32 13.14 21.89
N ALA A 110 7.88 14.14 21.15
CA ALA A 110 7.97 14.14 19.70
C ALA A 110 9.43 14.36 19.24
N LEU A 111 9.82 13.59 18.21
CA LEU A 111 11.04 13.80 17.47
C LEU A 111 10.84 15.01 16.53
N PRO A 112 11.61 16.09 16.66
CA PRO A 112 11.39 17.30 15.86
C PRO A 112 11.70 17.12 14.38
N ASP A 113 12.59 16.18 14.03
CA ASP A 113 12.99 15.89 12.66
C ASP A 113 13.12 14.37 12.44
N CYS A 114 12.27 13.83 11.57
CA CYS A 114 12.28 12.44 11.19
C CYS A 114 13.19 12.12 9.99
N SER A 115 13.85 13.13 9.39
CA SER A 115 14.66 12.98 8.18
C SER A 115 15.93 12.12 8.39
N THR A 116 16.34 11.95 9.64
CA THR A 116 17.49 11.13 10.03
C THR A 116 17.18 9.64 10.17
N ALA A 117 15.89 9.28 10.11
CA ALA A 117 15.47 7.88 10.11
C ALA A 117 15.78 7.22 8.77
N TRP A 118 16.14 5.94 8.79
CA TRP A 118 16.37 5.17 7.57
C TRP A 118 15.72 3.79 7.65
N PHE A 119 15.55 3.17 6.48
CA PHE A 119 14.93 1.85 6.34
C PHE A 119 16.00 0.82 5.99
N GLU A 120 16.05 -0.25 6.75
CA GLU A 120 16.98 -1.36 6.53
C GLU A 120 16.29 -2.68 6.89
N ALA A 121 16.34 -3.66 5.97
CA ALA A 121 15.83 -5.00 6.20
C ALA A 121 14.40 -5.05 6.80
N GLN A 122 13.48 -4.22 6.33
CA GLN A 122 12.11 -4.06 6.82
C GLN A 122 11.98 -3.45 8.23
N GLN A 123 13.04 -2.87 8.74
CA GLN A 123 13.07 -2.14 9.98
C GLN A 123 13.15 -0.63 9.71
N LEU A 124 12.47 0.13 10.54
CA LEU A 124 12.65 1.58 10.62
C LEU A 124 13.63 1.85 11.77
N ILE A 125 14.80 2.41 11.43
CA ILE A 125 15.84 2.71 12.39
C ILE A 125 15.88 4.22 12.65
N ILE A 126 15.80 4.60 13.92
CA ILE A 126 15.74 5.99 14.36
C ILE A 126 16.89 6.25 15.32
N PRO A 127 17.86 7.11 14.94
CA PRO A 127 18.94 7.50 15.84
C PRO A 127 18.42 8.54 16.85
N LEU A 128 18.55 8.23 18.14
CA LEU A 128 18.22 9.18 19.20
C LEU A 128 19.35 10.20 19.45
N SER A 129 20.54 9.96 18.92
CA SER A 129 21.71 10.83 19.09
C SER A 129 21.52 12.24 18.52
N ASN A 130 20.66 12.41 17.53
CA ASN A 130 20.36 13.72 16.94
C ASN A 130 19.42 14.59 17.79
N LEU A 131 18.92 14.06 18.90
CA LEU A 131 18.01 14.79 19.80
C LEU A 131 18.75 15.73 20.79
N GLY A 132 20.05 15.93 20.65
CA GLY A 132 20.84 16.66 21.63
C GLY A 132 20.93 15.95 22.99
N ILE A 133 20.48 14.70 23.06
CA ILE A 133 20.61 13.84 24.23
C ILE A 133 22.04 13.32 24.20
N ASN A 134 22.93 14.02 24.90
CA ASN A 134 24.24 13.47 25.15
C ASN A 134 24.09 12.20 25.99
N TYR A 135 24.46 11.06 25.40
CA TYR A 135 24.64 9.79 26.09
C TYR A 135 25.85 9.81 27.07
N SER A 136 26.05 10.94 27.73
CA SER A 136 26.96 10.97 28.86
C SER A 136 26.30 10.16 29.98
N SER A 137 27.10 9.51 30.79
CA SER A 137 26.69 8.72 31.95
C SER A 137 25.85 9.48 32.99
N GLN A 138 25.63 10.76 32.76
CA GLN A 138 24.73 11.64 33.46
C GLN A 138 23.59 11.98 32.46
N GLY A 139 22.47 11.31 32.60
CA GLY A 139 21.29 11.59 31.78
C GLY A 139 20.91 13.07 31.77
N PRO A 140 20.13 13.53 30.78
CA PRO A 140 19.68 14.90 30.72
C PRO A 140 19.02 15.25 32.05
N LEU A 141 19.48 16.31 32.65
CA LEU A 141 18.93 16.87 33.90
C LEU A 141 17.42 17.06 33.72
N GLY A 142 16.63 16.31 34.46
CA GLY A 142 15.17 16.37 34.42
C GLY A 142 14.48 15.04 34.04
N PHE A 143 15.16 14.11 33.44
CA PHE A 143 14.63 12.76 33.27
C PHE A 143 15.34 11.81 34.19
N ALA A 144 14.67 11.33 35.21
CA ALA A 144 15.14 10.31 36.12
C ALA A 144 15.23 8.94 35.40
N GLY A 145 16.03 8.86 34.39
CA GLY A 145 16.22 7.68 33.58
C GLY A 145 16.92 8.08 32.28
N SER A 146 18.24 8.05 32.27
CA SER A 146 18.96 8.05 31.01
C SER A 146 18.45 6.86 30.21
N TYR A 147 18.11 7.07 28.94
CA TYR A 147 17.82 5.97 28.00
C TYR A 147 19.13 5.19 27.79
N GLY A 148 19.51 4.41 28.80
CA GLY A 148 20.68 3.54 28.75
C GLY A 148 20.45 2.41 27.74
N PRO A 149 21.53 1.80 27.24
CA PRO A 149 21.45 0.60 26.43
C PRO A 149 20.57 -0.43 27.14
N ARG A 150 19.59 -0.97 26.42
CA ARG A 150 18.57 -1.92 26.88
C ARG A 150 17.33 -1.34 27.61
N GLN A 151 17.23 -0.03 27.81
CA GLN A 151 16.02 0.56 28.35
C GLN A 151 14.85 0.34 27.37
N GLN A 152 13.69 -0.05 27.92
CA GLN A 152 12.46 -0.14 27.15
C GLN A 152 11.81 1.23 27.09
N VAL A 153 11.41 1.61 25.88
CA VAL A 153 10.65 2.83 25.61
C VAL A 153 9.36 2.48 24.87
N PHE A 154 8.32 3.25 25.15
CA PHE A 154 7.11 3.28 24.35
C PHE A 154 7.36 4.21 23.18
N THR A 155 6.87 3.81 22.03
CA THR A 155 6.97 4.62 20.80
C THR A 155 5.61 4.68 20.13
N GLU A 156 5.30 5.83 19.56
CA GLU A 156 4.21 6.04 18.62
C GLU A 156 4.78 6.66 17.36
N TYR A 157 4.44 6.12 16.22
CA TYR A 157 4.96 6.60 14.96
C TYR A 157 3.92 6.49 13.85
N THR A 158 3.92 7.52 13.00
CA THR A 158 3.06 7.58 11.81
C THR A 158 3.93 7.51 10.57
N TYR A 159 3.61 6.57 9.70
CA TYR A 159 4.38 6.30 8.49
C TYR A 159 3.45 6.03 7.31
N VAL A 160 3.98 6.19 6.10
CA VAL A 160 3.31 5.81 4.86
C VAL A 160 3.94 4.53 4.33
N SER A 161 3.11 3.55 4.01
CA SER A 161 3.55 2.24 3.50
C SER A 161 2.71 1.82 2.32
N GLY A 162 3.31 1.04 1.40
CA GLY A 162 2.66 0.46 0.23
C GLY A 162 3.24 0.96 -1.08
N PHE A 163 2.49 0.80 -2.16
CA PHE A 163 2.79 1.30 -3.49
C PHE A 163 1.75 2.34 -3.88
N VAL A 164 2.18 3.43 -4.49
CA VAL A 164 1.26 4.43 -5.03
C VAL A 164 0.41 3.80 -6.12
N ASN A 165 -0.90 3.91 -5.96
CA ASN A 165 -1.89 3.48 -6.93
C ASN A 165 -3.12 4.38 -6.78
N THR A 166 -3.20 5.42 -7.59
CA THR A 166 -4.26 6.43 -7.55
C THR A 166 -4.70 6.77 -8.98
N THR A 167 -5.68 7.63 -9.12
CA THR A 167 -6.18 8.07 -10.43
C THR A 167 -5.93 9.55 -10.64
N ILE A 168 -5.83 9.96 -11.91
CA ILE A 168 -5.68 11.35 -12.29
C ILE A 168 -7.01 11.96 -12.72
N ALA A 169 -7.13 13.26 -12.59
CA ALA A 169 -8.13 14.05 -13.30
C ALA A 169 -7.73 14.16 -14.79
N THR A 170 -8.63 14.70 -15.62
CA THR A 170 -8.32 14.95 -17.03
C THR A 170 -7.05 15.81 -17.15
N ALA A 171 -6.11 15.36 -17.98
CA ALA A 171 -4.87 16.07 -18.27
C ALA A 171 -4.64 16.18 -19.78
N THR A 172 -4.16 17.32 -20.24
CA THR A 172 -3.86 17.56 -21.67
C THR A 172 -2.38 17.30 -21.96
N ALA A 173 -2.05 16.88 -23.17
CA ALA A 173 -0.68 16.85 -23.65
C ALA A 173 -0.03 18.23 -23.46
N GLY A 174 1.23 18.25 -23.05
CA GLY A 174 1.95 19.48 -22.74
C GLY A 174 1.76 20.00 -21.29
N ALA A 175 0.87 19.41 -20.50
CA ALA A 175 0.71 19.81 -19.09
C ALA A 175 1.98 19.49 -18.28
N THR A 176 2.38 20.41 -17.40
CA THR A 176 3.52 20.28 -16.47
C THR A 176 3.09 19.98 -15.04
N SER A 177 1.82 19.75 -14.83
CA SER A 177 1.26 19.31 -13.55
C SER A 177 0.07 18.39 -13.76
N LEU A 178 -0.17 17.50 -12.79
CA LEU A 178 -1.31 16.59 -12.73
C LEU A 178 -2.10 16.83 -11.45
N THR A 179 -3.40 16.59 -11.50
CA THR A 179 -4.23 16.47 -10.30
C THR A 179 -4.54 15.01 -10.09
N VAL A 180 -4.20 14.48 -8.91
CA VAL A 180 -4.46 13.11 -8.50
C VAL A 180 -5.59 13.05 -7.48
N THR A 181 -6.30 11.93 -7.41
CA THR A 181 -7.37 11.73 -6.42
C THR A 181 -6.81 11.62 -5.00
N ASN A 182 -5.65 10.94 -4.86
CA ASN A 182 -4.96 10.79 -3.59
C ASN A 182 -3.44 10.93 -3.82
N GLY A 183 -2.80 11.85 -3.09
CA GLY A 183 -1.36 12.10 -3.15
C GLY A 183 -0.52 11.29 -2.16
N THR A 184 -1.16 10.43 -1.33
CA THR A 184 -0.46 9.64 -0.32
C THR A 184 0.60 8.74 -0.94
N GLY A 185 1.82 8.82 -0.44
CA GLY A 185 2.96 8.02 -0.91
C GLY A 185 3.67 8.58 -2.15
N ILE A 186 3.14 9.61 -2.81
CA ILE A 186 3.87 10.29 -3.88
C ILE A 186 5.00 11.09 -3.25
N LEU A 187 6.21 10.94 -3.81
CA LEU A 187 7.42 11.63 -3.35
C LEU A 187 8.03 12.49 -4.46
N ALA A 188 8.60 13.62 -4.05
CA ALA A 188 9.36 14.48 -4.93
C ALA A 188 10.56 13.74 -5.55
N GLY A 189 10.85 14.00 -6.82
CA GLY A 189 11.96 13.39 -7.56
C GLY A 189 11.75 11.94 -7.98
N GLN A 190 10.67 11.28 -7.57
CA GLN A 190 10.43 9.88 -7.89
C GLN A 190 9.67 9.71 -9.21
N PRO A 191 9.96 8.62 -9.95
CA PRO A 191 9.26 8.28 -11.17
C PRO A 191 7.99 7.49 -10.89
N TYR A 192 6.93 7.80 -11.64
CA TYR A 192 5.65 7.07 -11.66
C TYR A 192 5.25 6.77 -13.09
N ARG A 193 4.33 5.86 -13.28
CA ARG A 193 3.78 5.50 -14.58
C ARG A 193 2.29 5.80 -14.63
N ILE A 194 1.85 6.42 -15.73
CA ILE A 194 0.45 6.55 -16.10
C ILE A 194 0.09 5.32 -16.94
N TYR A 195 -1.01 4.64 -16.60
CA TYR A 195 -1.47 3.41 -17.24
C TYR A 195 -2.70 3.71 -18.11
N ASP A 196 -2.46 4.05 -19.37
CA ASP A 196 -3.51 4.46 -20.34
C ASP A 196 -3.30 3.74 -21.68
N GLY A 197 -3.27 2.41 -21.65
CA GLY A 197 -3.11 1.58 -22.83
C GLY A 197 -1.90 2.01 -23.68
N SER A 198 -2.15 2.35 -24.95
CA SER A 198 -1.11 2.81 -25.89
C SER A 198 -0.54 4.20 -25.57
N LYS A 199 -1.20 4.99 -24.72
CA LYS A 199 -0.76 6.32 -24.27
C LYS A 199 -0.04 6.27 -22.93
N SER A 200 0.28 5.07 -22.43
CA SER A 200 0.98 4.93 -21.16
C SER A 200 2.34 5.60 -21.22
N GLU A 201 2.64 6.44 -20.24
CA GLU A 201 3.91 7.16 -20.17
C GLU A 201 4.51 7.15 -18.76
N ARG A 202 5.82 7.36 -18.68
CA ARG A 202 6.54 7.53 -17.42
C ARG A 202 6.72 8.99 -17.15
N ILE A 203 6.37 9.41 -15.95
CA ILE A 203 6.56 10.79 -15.47
C ILE A 203 7.53 10.79 -14.29
N THR A 204 8.13 11.95 -14.03
CA THR A 204 8.93 12.19 -12.81
C THR A 204 8.36 13.41 -12.11
N VAL A 205 8.13 13.27 -10.82
CA VAL A 205 7.61 14.36 -9.96
C VAL A 205 8.70 15.40 -9.73
N ALA A 206 8.36 16.67 -9.83
CA ALA A 206 9.32 17.76 -9.60
C ALA A 206 9.77 17.82 -8.12
N SER A 207 10.98 18.32 -7.88
CA SER A 207 11.54 18.51 -6.53
C SER A 207 10.76 19.51 -5.66
N THR A 208 9.94 20.35 -6.28
CA THR A 208 9.06 21.32 -5.61
C THR A 208 7.78 20.73 -5.07
N TYR A 209 7.54 19.43 -5.28
CA TYR A 209 6.32 18.76 -4.81
C TYR A 209 6.28 18.68 -3.28
N THR A 210 5.13 19.02 -2.72
CA THR A 210 4.84 18.81 -1.29
C THR A 210 4.18 17.45 -1.12
N ASN A 211 4.80 16.55 -0.37
CA ASN A 211 4.30 15.19 -0.14
C ASN A 211 2.85 15.19 0.37
N GLY A 212 2.02 14.33 -0.21
CA GLY A 212 0.59 14.23 0.11
C GLY A 212 -0.32 15.24 -0.60
N SER A 213 0.23 16.21 -1.35
CA SER A 213 -0.57 17.12 -2.17
C SER A 213 -1.28 16.39 -3.30
N THR A 214 -2.50 16.80 -3.64
CA THR A 214 -3.22 16.31 -4.82
C THR A 214 -2.76 16.94 -6.13
N THR A 215 -2.05 18.06 -6.07
CA THR A 215 -1.44 18.68 -7.26
C THR A 215 0.02 18.26 -7.36
N VAL A 216 0.35 17.55 -8.41
CA VAL A 216 1.66 16.93 -8.64
C VAL A 216 2.37 17.66 -9.79
N PRO A 217 3.35 18.54 -9.51
CA PRO A 217 4.17 19.16 -10.55
C PRO A 217 5.12 18.14 -11.16
N LEU A 218 5.38 18.23 -12.45
CA LEU A 218 6.20 17.33 -13.22
C LEU A 218 7.51 18.00 -13.64
N THR A 219 8.56 17.19 -13.79
CA THR A 219 9.85 17.68 -14.33
C THR A 219 9.82 17.92 -15.85
N SER A 220 8.93 17.22 -16.55
CA SER A 220 8.71 17.35 -17.99
C SER A 220 7.23 17.36 -18.31
N ALA A 221 6.86 18.00 -19.41
CA ALA A 221 5.48 18.04 -19.88
C ALA A 221 5.01 16.63 -20.32
N LEU A 222 3.70 16.37 -20.17
CA LEU A 222 3.06 15.14 -20.64
C LEU A 222 3.15 15.01 -22.16
N ALA A 223 3.45 13.81 -22.64
CA ALA A 223 3.46 13.50 -24.07
C ALA A 223 2.04 13.30 -24.62
N TYR A 224 1.12 12.78 -23.81
CA TYR A 224 -0.23 12.44 -24.22
C TYR A 224 -1.29 13.14 -23.37
N SER A 225 -2.51 13.20 -23.92
CA SER A 225 -3.71 13.61 -23.18
C SER A 225 -4.36 12.38 -22.53
N HIS A 226 -4.70 12.50 -21.26
CA HIS A 226 -5.31 11.43 -20.44
C HIS A 226 -6.69 11.82 -19.96
N ALA A 227 -7.61 10.87 -19.96
CA ALA A 227 -8.94 11.05 -19.40
C ALA A 227 -8.93 10.98 -17.86
N ALA A 228 -9.98 11.52 -17.24
CA ALA A 228 -10.18 11.35 -15.81
C ALA A 228 -10.36 9.86 -15.47
N GLY A 229 -9.83 9.44 -14.31
CA GLY A 229 -9.92 8.05 -13.83
C GLY A 229 -8.81 7.13 -14.32
N VAL A 230 -7.90 7.62 -15.19
CA VAL A 230 -6.71 6.85 -15.58
C VAL A 230 -5.79 6.65 -14.38
N ALA A 231 -5.27 5.43 -14.23
CA ALA A 231 -4.41 5.06 -13.11
C ALA A 231 -3.01 5.66 -13.24
N ILE A 232 -2.46 6.10 -12.11
CA ILE A 232 -1.07 6.49 -11.96
C ILE A 232 -0.47 5.83 -10.71
N GLY A 233 0.77 5.36 -10.81
CA GLY A 233 1.44 4.77 -9.66
C GLY A 233 2.78 4.12 -9.96
N ASN A 234 3.28 3.43 -8.95
CA ASN A 234 4.49 2.60 -9.03
C ASN A 234 4.24 1.15 -8.58
N MET A 235 2.96 0.75 -8.54
CA MET A 235 2.61 -0.62 -8.15
C MET A 235 3.23 -1.64 -9.11
N PRO A 236 3.92 -2.69 -8.61
CA PRO A 236 4.50 -3.73 -9.44
C PRO A 236 3.48 -4.45 -10.31
N ASN A 237 3.82 -4.69 -11.57
CA ASN A 237 2.94 -5.38 -12.51
C ASN A 237 2.50 -6.78 -12.03
N ALA A 238 3.33 -7.46 -11.23
CA ALA A 238 2.97 -8.76 -10.65
C ALA A 238 1.74 -8.67 -9.73
N ILE A 239 1.60 -7.59 -8.95
CA ILE A 239 0.43 -7.35 -8.08
C ILE A 239 -0.80 -7.09 -8.95
N LYS A 240 -0.68 -6.23 -9.96
CA LYS A 240 -1.77 -5.94 -10.90
C LYS A 240 -2.21 -7.20 -11.65
N GLN A 241 -1.25 -8.00 -12.13
CA GLN A 241 -1.55 -9.26 -12.81
C GLN A 241 -2.25 -10.27 -11.89
N ALA A 242 -1.81 -10.39 -10.64
CA ALA A 242 -2.47 -11.23 -9.65
C ALA A 242 -3.92 -10.79 -9.40
N CYS A 243 -4.16 -9.49 -9.28
CA CYS A 243 -5.51 -8.95 -9.12
C CYS A 243 -6.39 -9.23 -10.35
N ILE A 244 -5.84 -9.12 -11.59
CA ILE A 244 -6.55 -9.50 -12.82
C ILE A 244 -6.97 -10.97 -12.77
N LEU A 245 -6.07 -11.88 -12.40
CA LEU A 245 -6.36 -13.30 -12.32
C LEU A 245 -7.44 -13.63 -11.29
N ILE A 246 -7.38 -13.04 -10.10
CA ILE A 246 -8.40 -13.26 -9.05
C ILE A 246 -9.74 -12.66 -9.46
N THR A 247 -9.75 -11.45 -10.02
CA THR A 247 -10.97 -10.83 -10.55
C THR A 247 -11.61 -11.72 -11.63
N THR A 248 -10.80 -12.23 -12.56
CA THR A 248 -11.22 -13.15 -13.62
C THR A 248 -11.82 -14.43 -13.04
N ALA A 249 -11.18 -15.02 -12.02
CA ALA A 249 -11.70 -16.20 -11.35
C ALA A 249 -13.04 -15.93 -10.66
N PHE A 250 -13.20 -14.78 -10.00
CA PHE A 250 -14.46 -14.38 -9.36
C PHE A 250 -15.59 -14.16 -10.38
N LEU A 251 -15.27 -13.58 -11.54
CA LEU A 251 -16.26 -13.38 -12.62
C LEU A 251 -16.70 -14.71 -13.22
N LYS A 252 -15.80 -15.66 -13.42
CA LYS A 252 -16.13 -17.01 -13.93
C LYS A 252 -17.06 -17.77 -12.99
N VAL A 253 -16.84 -17.70 -11.68
CA VAL A 253 -17.66 -18.40 -10.68
C VAL A 253 -19.06 -17.77 -10.54
N ARG A 254 -19.22 -16.50 -10.82
CA ARG A 254 -20.46 -15.76 -10.57
C ARG A 254 -21.63 -16.16 -11.51
N GLY A 255 -21.35 -16.58 -12.73
CA GLY A 255 -22.38 -16.87 -13.76
C GLY A 255 -22.65 -18.34 -14.02
N ASP A 256 -21.87 -19.25 -13.46
CA ASP A 256 -21.90 -20.65 -13.82
C ASP A 256 -21.99 -21.57 -12.58
N ASN A 257 -23.22 -22.01 -12.28
CA ASN A 257 -23.46 -23.01 -11.23
C ASN A 257 -22.75 -24.36 -11.53
N SER A 258 -22.40 -24.62 -12.79
CA SER A 258 -21.64 -25.82 -13.16
C SER A 258 -20.18 -25.74 -12.71
N MET A 259 -19.60 -24.55 -12.63
CA MET A 259 -18.24 -24.35 -12.13
C MET A 259 -18.11 -24.57 -10.63
N THR A 260 -19.14 -24.27 -9.84
CA THR A 260 -19.16 -24.61 -8.41
C THR A 260 -19.15 -26.12 -8.17
N MET A 261 -19.79 -26.91 -9.04
CA MET A 261 -19.74 -28.35 -8.98
C MET A 261 -18.37 -28.92 -9.46
N ASN A 262 -17.76 -28.31 -10.45
CA ASN A 262 -16.44 -28.71 -10.93
C ASN A 262 -15.29 -28.38 -9.94
N LEU A 263 -15.44 -27.37 -9.10
CA LEU A 263 -14.50 -27.09 -8.01
C LEU A 263 -14.46 -28.21 -6.94
N THR A 264 -15.53 -29.00 -6.82
CA THR A 264 -15.63 -30.11 -5.88
C THR A 264 -15.28 -31.47 -6.51
N THR A 265 -15.28 -31.59 -7.83
CA THR A 265 -15.12 -32.87 -8.54
C THR A 265 -13.84 -32.97 -9.40
N GLN A 266 -13.15 -31.88 -9.63
CA GLN A 266 -11.83 -31.99 -10.29
C GLN A 266 -10.83 -32.68 -9.36
N PRO A 267 -10.14 -33.74 -9.84
CA PRO A 267 -9.04 -34.30 -9.10
C PRO A 267 -8.02 -33.16 -8.88
N THR A 268 -7.83 -32.82 -7.63
CA THR A 268 -6.84 -31.84 -7.20
C THR A 268 -5.51 -32.19 -7.84
N VAL A 269 -5.10 -31.45 -8.84
CA VAL A 269 -3.70 -31.45 -9.23
C VAL A 269 -2.95 -30.99 -7.98
N ASN A 270 -2.17 -31.89 -7.42
CA ASN A 270 -1.39 -31.66 -6.21
C ASN A 270 -0.31 -30.61 -6.50
N ILE A 271 -0.71 -29.34 -6.51
CA ILE A 271 0.21 -28.21 -6.49
C ILE A 271 0.39 -27.84 -5.01
N GLY A 272 1.19 -28.63 -4.32
CA GLY A 272 1.54 -28.39 -2.93
C GLY A 272 0.35 -28.21 -1.98
N ASN A 273 0.55 -27.57 -0.84
CA ASN A 273 -0.48 -27.32 0.19
C ASN A 273 -1.61 -26.34 -0.22
N ASN A 274 -1.68 -25.93 -1.48
CA ASN A 274 -2.63 -24.94 -2.01
C ASN A 274 -3.82 -25.57 -2.77
N ALA A 275 -4.15 -26.83 -2.52
CA ALA A 275 -5.27 -27.56 -3.13
C ALA A 275 -6.68 -26.94 -2.90
N ARG A 276 -6.76 -25.80 -2.24
CA ARG A 276 -8.03 -25.11 -1.93
C ARG A 276 -8.45 -24.05 -2.96
N TYR A 277 -7.58 -23.72 -3.92
CA TYR A 277 -7.82 -22.59 -4.83
C TYR A 277 -7.93 -23.08 -6.28
N SER A 278 -8.68 -22.38 -7.11
CA SER A 278 -8.62 -22.57 -8.57
C SER A 278 -7.19 -22.32 -9.05
N GLY A 279 -6.77 -22.94 -10.13
CA GLY A 279 -5.40 -22.78 -10.66
C GLY A 279 -5.00 -21.32 -10.88
N GLU A 280 -5.96 -20.47 -11.28
CA GLU A 280 -5.75 -19.02 -11.48
C GLU A 280 -5.49 -18.29 -10.17
N ILE A 281 -6.27 -18.59 -9.12
CA ILE A 281 -6.08 -18.01 -7.79
C ILE A 281 -4.75 -18.49 -7.18
N ALA A 282 -4.42 -19.77 -7.30
CA ALA A 282 -3.16 -20.32 -6.81
C ALA A 282 -1.96 -19.62 -7.45
N LEU A 283 -1.98 -19.46 -8.77
CA LEU A 283 -0.95 -18.72 -9.51
C LEU A 283 -0.85 -17.27 -9.06
N ALA A 284 -1.99 -16.59 -8.91
CA ALA A 284 -2.03 -15.19 -8.46
C ALA A 284 -1.41 -15.03 -7.08
N LEU A 285 -1.75 -15.90 -6.13
CA LEU A 285 -1.22 -15.86 -4.77
C LEU A 285 0.29 -16.17 -4.73
N ASP A 286 0.77 -17.07 -5.59
CA ASP A 286 2.21 -17.36 -5.71
C ASP A 286 2.98 -16.14 -6.22
N MET A 287 2.44 -15.40 -7.21
CA MET A 287 3.06 -14.17 -7.74
C MET A 287 3.26 -13.08 -6.68
N VAL A 288 2.37 -13.00 -5.69
CA VAL A 288 2.41 -11.98 -4.64
C VAL A 288 2.97 -12.50 -3.31
N ASN A 289 3.28 -13.79 -3.20
CA ASN A 289 3.72 -14.43 -1.96
C ASN A 289 4.93 -13.74 -1.30
N LYS A 290 5.84 -13.15 -2.10
CA LYS A 290 7.00 -12.39 -1.60
C LYS A 290 6.63 -11.15 -0.76
N TYR A 291 5.40 -10.65 -0.90
CA TYR A 291 4.88 -9.52 -0.11
C TYR A 291 4.11 -9.98 1.12
N ARG A 292 3.93 -11.28 1.31
CA ARG A 292 3.19 -11.83 2.45
C ARG A 292 3.93 -11.57 3.76
N ARG A 293 3.21 -11.03 4.73
CA ARG A 293 3.71 -10.92 6.10
C ARG A 293 3.36 -12.17 6.89
N ILE A 294 4.38 -12.72 7.52
CA ILE A 294 4.23 -13.78 8.53
C ILE A 294 4.19 -13.04 9.88
N ARG A 295 3.03 -13.02 10.50
CA ARG A 295 2.84 -12.48 11.88
C ARG A 295 3.15 -13.54 12.90
#